data_f60b87f4f08f57a1b2f73f5b48931abb
#
_entry.id   f60b87f4f08f57a1b2f73f5b48931abb
#
_cell.length_a   1.000
_cell.length_b   1.000
_cell.length_c   1.000
_cell.angle_alpha   90.00
_cell.angle_beta   90.00
_cell.angle_gamma   90.00
#
_symmetry.space_group_name_H-M   'P 1'
#
loop_
_entity.id
_entity.type
_entity.pdbx_description
1 polymer ?
#
loop_
_entity_poly.entity_id
_entity_poly.type
_entity_poly.pdbx_seq_one_letter_code
_entity_poly.pdbx_strand_id
1 'polypeptide(L)'
;YCRKLMVQISELGLPIADECLFTHNARGFQELLSWVAIGARSTEDQEHRIFASSLECPVGMKNPTSGSLKIAMNSIIAAQHSHYVVFDGYEVKTSGNKYAHLVLRGSNGAINYDDASLQEVYDLYSKNNLHNPAVIVDVSHDNCVINGKKDHNAQYDIVLNVLHSLKQQSHLQKLVKGFMLESFIVEGRQDAENNPTLDLSGLSITDPCLSWVKTAELIKRVADLL
;
A
#
# COMPACT_ATOMS: atom_id res chain seq x y z
N TYR A 1 4.90 15.36 -18.55
CA TYR A 1 5.40 14.04 -18.97
C TYR A 1 4.68 12.89 -18.22
N CYS A 2 4.67 12.90 -16.89
CA CYS A 2 4.05 11.84 -16.07
C CYS A 2 2.59 11.56 -16.45
N ARG A 3 1.73 12.58 -16.51
CA ARG A 3 0.33 12.42 -16.92
C ARG A 3 0.16 11.73 -18.29
N LYS A 4 1.01 12.07 -19.30
CA LYS A 4 0.98 11.40 -20.59
C LYS A 4 1.28 9.91 -20.48
N LEU A 5 2.27 9.54 -19.66
CA LEU A 5 2.61 8.15 -19.40
C LEU A 5 1.47 7.42 -18.70
N MET A 6 0.82 8.05 -17.71
CA MET A 6 -0.33 7.47 -17.01
C MET A 6 -1.49 7.20 -17.99
N VAL A 7 -1.80 8.13 -18.89
CA VAL A 7 -2.81 7.91 -19.95
C VAL A 7 -2.45 6.70 -20.80
N GLN A 8 -1.20 6.58 -21.26
CA GLN A 8 -0.74 5.44 -22.06
C GLN A 8 -0.87 4.11 -21.31
N ILE A 9 -0.56 4.08 -20.00
CA ILE A 9 -0.72 2.88 -19.15
C ILE A 9 -2.21 2.51 -19.06
N SER A 10 -3.08 3.51 -18.83
CA SER A 10 -4.54 3.28 -18.78
C SER A 10 -5.10 2.76 -20.09
N GLU A 11 -4.59 3.24 -21.24
CA GLU A 11 -4.97 2.74 -22.58
C GLU A 11 -4.60 1.27 -22.79
N LEU A 12 -3.57 0.76 -22.08
CA LEU A 12 -3.23 -0.66 -22.04
C LEU A 12 -4.16 -1.49 -21.13
N GLY A 13 -5.13 -0.85 -20.47
CA GLY A 13 -6.04 -1.52 -19.54
C GLY A 13 -5.43 -1.81 -18.17
N LEU A 14 -4.29 -1.20 -17.81
CA LEU A 14 -3.64 -1.38 -16.52
C LEU A 14 -4.09 -0.30 -15.52
N PRO A 15 -4.53 -0.69 -14.31
CA PRO A 15 -4.83 0.26 -13.26
C PRO A 15 -3.56 0.91 -12.72
N ILE A 16 -3.67 2.19 -12.34
CA ILE A 16 -2.55 2.97 -11.80
C ILE A 16 -2.80 3.26 -10.32
N ALA A 17 -1.76 3.06 -9.52
CA ALA A 17 -1.71 3.45 -8.13
C ALA A 17 -0.68 4.55 -7.92
N ASP A 18 -0.91 5.40 -6.91
CA ASP A 18 0.03 6.43 -6.46
C ASP A 18 0.15 6.42 -4.93
N GLU A 19 1.34 6.65 -4.39
CA GLU A 19 1.49 7.00 -2.98
C GLU A 19 1.41 8.52 -2.85
N CYS A 20 0.36 9.02 -2.20
CA CYS A 20 0.16 10.45 -1.99
C CYS A 20 1.18 10.98 -0.97
N LEU A 21 2.27 11.53 -1.46
CA LEU A 21 3.28 12.20 -0.64
C LEU A 21 2.91 13.67 -0.37
N PHE A 22 2.28 14.31 -1.36
CA PHE A 22 1.83 15.69 -1.29
C PHE A 22 0.41 15.79 -1.85
N THR A 23 -0.55 16.10 -1.00
CA THR A 23 -1.99 16.12 -1.33
C THR A 23 -2.33 17.03 -2.51
N HIS A 24 -1.61 18.16 -2.64
CA HIS A 24 -1.83 19.12 -3.72
C HIS A 24 -1.37 18.63 -5.11
N ASN A 25 -0.44 17.67 -5.19
CA ASN A 25 0.02 17.12 -6.47
C ASN A 25 -1.03 16.26 -7.16
N ALA A 26 -1.90 15.61 -6.41
CA ALA A 26 -2.92 14.71 -6.93
C ALA A 26 -3.90 15.38 -7.89
N ARG A 27 -4.15 16.70 -7.76
CA ARG A 27 -5.07 17.46 -8.61
C ARG A 27 -4.77 17.35 -10.11
N GLY A 28 -3.53 17.11 -10.48
CA GLY A 28 -3.10 17.01 -11.89
C GLY A 28 -3.38 15.66 -12.54
N PHE A 29 -3.75 14.63 -11.77
CA PHE A 29 -3.83 13.26 -12.29
C PHE A 29 -4.73 12.30 -11.48
N GLN A 30 -5.42 12.79 -10.43
CA GLN A 30 -6.20 11.89 -9.54
C GLN A 30 -7.29 11.10 -10.27
N GLU A 31 -7.85 11.64 -11.35
CA GLU A 31 -8.87 10.97 -12.15
C GLU A 31 -8.32 9.77 -12.97
N LEU A 32 -6.99 9.64 -13.05
CA LEU A 32 -6.31 8.50 -13.69
C LEU A 32 -5.96 7.40 -12.68
N LEU A 33 -6.18 7.65 -11.38
CA LEU A 33 -5.81 6.71 -10.32
C LEU A 33 -6.95 5.73 -10.06
N SER A 34 -6.59 4.45 -9.97
CA SER A 34 -7.49 3.38 -9.55
C SER A 34 -7.36 3.07 -8.05
N TRP A 35 -6.26 3.48 -7.42
CA TRP A 35 -5.96 3.27 -6.02
C TRP A 35 -4.93 4.29 -5.53
N VAL A 36 -5.02 4.69 -4.27
CA VAL A 36 -4.06 5.59 -3.62
C VAL A 36 -3.56 4.98 -2.32
N ALA A 37 -2.27 5.09 -2.04
CA ALA A 37 -1.71 4.79 -0.73
C ALA A 37 -1.45 6.07 0.07
N ILE A 38 -1.77 6.05 1.36
CA ILE A 38 -1.24 7.01 2.34
C ILE A 38 -0.09 6.31 3.07
N GLY A 39 1.09 6.88 2.93
CA GLY A 39 2.33 6.30 3.45
C GLY A 39 2.38 6.24 4.99
N ALA A 40 3.26 5.39 5.52
CA ALA A 40 3.39 5.16 6.96
C ALA A 40 3.76 6.43 7.76
N ARG A 41 4.47 7.37 7.13
CA ARG A 41 4.86 8.66 7.74
C ARG A 41 3.75 9.71 7.68
N SER A 42 2.76 9.53 6.80
CA SER A 42 1.67 10.45 6.56
C SER A 42 0.34 9.98 7.15
N THR A 43 0.23 8.72 7.59
CA THR A 43 -1.03 8.14 8.06
C THR A 43 -1.58 8.81 9.33
N GLU A 44 -0.75 9.50 10.10
CA GLU A 44 -1.15 10.26 11.28
C GLU A 44 -1.51 11.71 10.97
N ASP A 45 -1.13 12.20 9.77
CA ASP A 45 -1.37 13.57 9.36
C ASP A 45 -2.83 13.81 8.99
N GLN A 46 -3.39 14.89 9.56
CA GLN A 46 -4.80 15.21 9.39
C GLN A 46 -5.15 15.59 7.94
N GLU A 47 -4.24 16.28 7.25
CA GLU A 47 -4.47 16.67 5.86
C GLU A 47 -4.59 15.44 4.95
N HIS A 48 -3.69 14.45 5.13
CA HIS A 48 -3.75 13.20 4.36
C HIS A 48 -5.01 12.38 4.66
N ARG A 49 -5.49 12.37 5.90
CA ARG A 49 -6.75 11.70 6.28
C ARG A 49 -7.97 12.35 5.64
N ILE A 50 -8.00 13.68 5.62
CA ILE A 50 -9.05 14.45 4.95
C ILE A 50 -8.99 14.25 3.44
N PHE A 51 -7.79 14.30 2.86
CA PHE A 51 -7.58 14.01 1.45
C PHE A 51 -8.09 12.61 1.10
N ALA A 52 -7.72 11.58 1.87
CA ALA A 52 -8.23 10.22 1.68
C ALA A 52 -9.77 10.15 1.71
N SER A 53 -10.42 10.96 2.57
CA SER A 53 -11.89 11.02 2.66
C SER A 53 -12.55 11.70 1.45
N SER A 54 -11.80 12.45 0.66
CA SER A 54 -12.29 13.17 -0.51
C SER A 54 -12.16 12.38 -1.82
N LEU A 55 -11.37 11.31 -1.83
CA LEU A 55 -11.10 10.52 -3.03
C LEU A 55 -12.26 9.59 -3.37
N GLU A 56 -12.52 9.41 -4.67
CA GLU A 56 -13.51 8.47 -5.19
C GLU A 56 -12.95 7.05 -5.34
N CYS A 57 -11.65 6.91 -5.58
CA CYS A 57 -10.98 5.61 -5.66
C CYS A 57 -10.69 5.03 -4.26
N PRO A 58 -10.52 3.70 -4.12
CA PRO A 58 -10.08 3.09 -2.88
C PRO A 58 -8.75 3.64 -2.37
N VAL A 59 -8.61 3.77 -1.05
CA VAL A 59 -7.40 4.30 -0.40
C VAL A 59 -6.86 3.32 0.63
N GLY A 60 -5.60 2.94 0.47
CA GLY A 60 -4.85 2.14 1.44
C GLY A 60 -4.13 3.01 2.46
N MET A 61 -4.51 2.90 3.73
CA MET A 61 -3.84 3.56 4.85
C MET A 61 -2.76 2.63 5.40
N LYS A 62 -1.48 2.93 5.18
CA LYS A 62 -0.38 2.13 5.75
C LYS A 62 -0.37 2.27 7.27
N ASN A 63 -0.11 1.18 8.01
CA ASN A 63 0.18 1.33 9.42
C ASN A 63 1.41 2.23 9.62
N PRO A 64 1.44 3.07 10.69
CA PRO A 64 2.56 3.96 10.93
C PRO A 64 3.86 3.17 11.18
N THR A 65 5.00 3.83 11.11
CA THR A 65 6.31 3.22 11.36
C THR A 65 6.45 2.63 12.77
N SER A 66 5.67 3.14 13.73
CA SER A 66 5.54 2.59 15.09
C SER A 66 4.84 1.23 15.15
N GLY A 67 4.14 0.82 14.08
CA GLY A 67 3.36 -0.42 14.03
C GLY A 67 1.99 -0.36 14.68
N SER A 68 1.57 0.79 15.21
CA SER A 68 0.31 0.91 15.95
C SER A 68 -0.91 0.67 15.08
N LEU A 69 -1.57 -0.49 15.25
CA LEU A 69 -2.84 -0.79 14.59
C LEU A 69 -3.97 0.14 15.05
N LYS A 70 -3.92 0.63 16.28
CA LYS A 70 -4.89 1.63 16.78
C LYS A 70 -4.83 2.92 15.95
N ILE A 71 -3.63 3.41 15.67
CA ILE A 71 -3.45 4.61 14.84
C ILE A 71 -3.93 4.34 13.41
N ALA A 72 -3.58 3.18 12.86
CA ALA A 72 -4.03 2.78 11.52
C ALA A 72 -5.56 2.71 11.42
N MET A 73 -6.23 2.12 12.42
CA MET A 73 -7.70 2.10 12.47
C MET A 73 -8.30 3.50 12.58
N ASN A 74 -7.73 4.38 13.40
CA ASN A 74 -8.16 5.78 13.51
C ASN A 74 -8.04 6.52 12.17
N SER A 75 -7.00 6.21 11.39
CA SER A 75 -6.81 6.80 10.05
C SER A 75 -7.89 6.35 9.07
N ILE A 76 -8.24 5.05 9.11
CA ILE A 76 -9.34 4.50 8.28
C ILE A 76 -10.68 5.11 8.71
N ILE A 77 -10.95 5.19 10.03
CA ILE A 77 -12.17 5.82 10.55
C ILE A 77 -12.27 7.26 10.02
N ALA A 78 -11.21 8.05 10.16
CA ALA A 78 -11.20 9.42 9.66
C ALA A 78 -11.43 9.49 8.14
N ALA A 79 -10.78 8.62 7.36
CA ALA A 79 -10.95 8.58 5.91
C ALA A 79 -12.36 8.14 5.49
N GLN A 80 -13.02 7.28 6.25
CA GLN A 80 -14.41 6.84 5.95
C GLN A 80 -15.47 7.87 6.31
N HIS A 81 -15.15 8.87 7.14
CA HIS A 81 -16.09 9.93 7.52
C HIS A 81 -15.95 11.18 6.64
N SER A 82 -17.03 11.95 6.52
CA SER A 82 -17.01 13.25 5.88
C SER A 82 -16.42 14.33 6.81
N HIS A 83 -15.73 15.29 6.23
CA HIS A 83 -15.13 16.42 6.92
C HIS A 83 -15.54 17.74 6.27
N TYR A 84 -15.63 18.79 7.08
CA TYR A 84 -15.71 20.16 6.58
C TYR A 84 -14.33 20.79 6.63
N VAL A 85 -13.86 21.31 5.53
CA VAL A 85 -12.52 21.90 5.38
C VAL A 85 -12.57 23.14 4.51
N VAL A 86 -11.62 24.04 4.71
CA VAL A 86 -11.41 25.16 3.78
C VAL A 86 -10.41 24.73 2.72
N PHE A 87 -10.81 24.81 1.47
CA PHE A 87 -10.03 24.42 0.32
C PHE A 87 -10.11 25.50 -0.76
N ASP A 88 -8.96 26.09 -1.14
CA ASP A 88 -8.88 27.22 -2.07
C ASP A 88 -9.80 28.40 -1.70
N GLY A 89 -9.97 28.67 -0.40
CA GLY A 89 -10.83 29.74 0.11
C GLY A 89 -12.31 29.40 0.19
N TYR A 90 -12.71 28.17 -0.15
CA TYR A 90 -14.09 27.69 -0.06
C TYR A 90 -14.24 26.68 1.05
N GLU A 91 -15.37 26.73 1.77
CA GLU A 91 -15.75 25.63 2.65
C GLU A 91 -16.23 24.45 1.77
N VAL A 92 -15.58 23.32 1.94
CA VAL A 92 -15.87 22.08 1.20
C VAL A 92 -16.18 20.97 2.18
N LYS A 93 -17.19 20.18 1.86
CA LYS A 93 -17.51 18.95 2.59
C LYS A 93 -17.02 17.74 1.81
N THR A 94 -16.13 16.93 2.39
CA THR A 94 -15.74 15.65 1.79
C THR A 94 -16.88 14.62 1.89
N SER A 95 -16.91 13.62 1.01
CA SER A 95 -17.94 12.59 1.01
C SER A 95 -17.72 11.48 2.05
N GLY A 96 -16.50 11.31 2.50
CA GLY A 96 -16.05 10.08 3.17
C GLY A 96 -15.77 8.96 2.15
N ASN A 97 -14.72 8.21 2.36
CA ASN A 97 -14.30 7.12 1.47
C ASN A 97 -14.55 5.75 2.10
N LYS A 98 -15.70 5.16 1.83
CA LYS A 98 -16.08 3.84 2.36
C LYS A 98 -15.15 2.69 1.95
N TYR A 99 -14.26 2.91 0.99
CA TYR A 99 -13.26 1.95 0.53
C TYR A 99 -11.87 2.20 1.12
N ALA A 100 -11.74 3.15 2.07
CA ALA A 100 -10.50 3.29 2.84
C ALA A 100 -10.24 2.02 3.66
N HIS A 101 -9.03 1.47 3.54
CA HIS A 101 -8.66 0.17 4.10
C HIS A 101 -7.21 0.15 4.58
N LEU A 102 -6.82 -0.93 5.27
CA LEU A 102 -5.49 -1.08 5.86
C LEU A 102 -4.47 -1.61 4.86
N VAL A 103 -3.25 -1.09 4.96
CA VAL A 103 -2.05 -1.69 4.36
C VAL A 103 -1.08 -2.06 5.48
N LEU A 104 -0.75 -3.34 5.60
CA LEU A 104 0.19 -3.87 6.60
C LEU A 104 1.60 -3.92 6.03
N ARG A 105 2.53 -3.13 6.59
CA ARG A 105 3.90 -2.98 6.09
C ARG A 105 4.99 -3.43 7.07
N GLY A 106 4.59 -4.07 8.19
CA GLY A 106 5.50 -4.35 9.29
C GLY A 106 5.87 -3.12 10.10
N SER A 107 6.74 -3.28 11.10
CA SER A 107 7.27 -2.18 11.90
C SER A 107 8.51 -2.61 12.69
N ASN A 108 9.51 -1.73 12.75
CA ASN A 108 10.73 -1.96 13.53
C ASN A 108 11.40 -3.34 13.30
N GLY A 109 11.36 -3.82 12.05
CA GLY A 109 11.89 -5.13 11.66
C GLY A 109 11.03 -6.32 12.07
N ALA A 110 9.82 -6.09 12.61
CA ALA A 110 8.84 -7.13 12.91
C ALA A 110 7.77 -7.22 11.83
N ILE A 111 7.37 -8.44 11.50
CA ILE A 111 6.29 -8.72 10.56
C ILE A 111 4.92 -8.42 11.17
N ASN A 112 3.91 -8.17 10.34
CA ASN A 112 2.52 -8.04 10.75
C ASN A 112 1.53 -8.64 9.73
N TYR A 113 1.95 -9.68 9.03
CA TYR A 113 1.13 -10.43 8.07
C TYR A 113 0.83 -11.87 8.50
N ASP A 114 1.31 -12.28 9.67
CA ASP A 114 1.02 -13.59 10.25
C ASP A 114 -0.45 -13.71 10.67
N ASP A 115 -0.89 -14.94 10.92
CA ASP A 115 -2.28 -15.25 11.24
C ASP A 115 -2.79 -14.49 12.47
N ALA A 116 -1.94 -14.32 13.49
CA ALA A 116 -2.32 -13.60 14.72
C ALA A 116 -2.52 -12.12 14.44
N SER A 117 -1.63 -11.51 13.67
CA SER A 117 -1.73 -10.10 13.25
C SER A 117 -2.97 -9.86 12.37
N LEU A 118 -3.24 -10.75 11.42
CA LEU A 118 -4.43 -10.67 10.57
C LEU A 118 -5.71 -10.86 11.37
N GLN A 119 -5.72 -11.75 12.37
CA GLN A 119 -6.86 -11.95 13.26
C GLN A 119 -7.12 -10.70 14.11
N GLU A 120 -6.08 -10.09 14.69
CA GLU A 120 -6.22 -8.83 15.43
C GLU A 120 -6.84 -7.74 14.55
N VAL A 121 -6.40 -7.61 13.31
CA VAL A 121 -6.97 -6.64 12.36
C VAL A 121 -8.44 -6.94 12.07
N TYR A 122 -8.80 -8.20 11.85
CA TYR A 122 -10.19 -8.62 11.63
C TYR A 122 -11.08 -8.21 12.81
N ASP A 123 -10.61 -8.45 14.03
CA ASP A 123 -11.33 -8.10 15.26
C ASP A 123 -11.49 -6.58 15.42
N LEU A 124 -10.43 -5.81 15.07
CA LEU A 124 -10.47 -4.35 15.08
C LEU A 124 -11.46 -3.77 14.07
N TYR A 125 -11.56 -4.32 12.86
CA TYR A 125 -12.58 -3.92 11.88
C TYR A 125 -13.98 -4.17 12.41
N SER A 126 -14.22 -5.34 12.98
CA SER A 126 -15.50 -5.72 13.57
C SER A 126 -15.87 -4.82 14.74
N LYS A 127 -14.93 -4.58 15.67
CA LYS A 127 -15.12 -3.74 16.85
C LYS A 127 -15.49 -2.28 16.49
N ASN A 128 -14.88 -1.74 15.43
CA ASN A 128 -15.10 -0.36 15.00
C ASN A 128 -16.26 -0.22 13.99
N ASN A 129 -16.92 -1.33 13.61
CA ASN A 129 -18.01 -1.35 12.63
C ASN A 129 -17.67 -0.59 11.33
N LEU A 130 -16.44 -0.82 10.81
CA LEU A 130 -15.95 -0.15 9.62
C LEU A 130 -16.53 -0.76 8.34
N HIS A 131 -16.74 0.09 7.34
CA HIS A 131 -17.19 -0.35 6.03
C HIS A 131 -16.09 -1.12 5.28
N ASN A 132 -16.51 -2.12 4.50
CA ASN A 132 -15.64 -2.84 3.56
C ASN A 132 -14.31 -3.30 4.16
N PRO A 133 -14.30 -4.17 5.19
CA PRO A 133 -13.06 -4.69 5.77
C PRO A 133 -12.13 -5.24 4.70
N ALA A 134 -10.94 -4.67 4.58
CA ALA A 134 -9.97 -5.08 3.60
C ALA A 134 -8.54 -4.80 4.09
N VAL A 135 -7.63 -5.67 3.70
CA VAL A 135 -6.19 -5.56 3.97
C VAL A 135 -5.42 -5.80 2.69
N ILE A 136 -4.46 -4.93 2.43
CA ILE A 136 -3.37 -5.19 1.50
C ILE A 136 -2.13 -5.55 2.34
N VAL A 137 -1.50 -6.66 2.05
CA VAL A 137 -0.23 -7.02 2.70
C VAL A 137 0.91 -6.47 1.85
N ASP A 138 1.60 -5.48 2.39
CA ASP A 138 2.84 -4.96 1.83
C ASP A 138 3.97 -5.91 2.25
N VAL A 139 4.41 -6.74 1.33
CA VAL A 139 5.39 -7.80 1.59
C VAL A 139 6.84 -7.31 1.51
N SER A 140 7.03 -6.00 1.30
CA SER A 140 8.30 -5.30 1.40
C SER A 140 8.48 -4.64 2.78
N HIS A 141 9.23 -3.57 2.86
CA HIS A 141 9.50 -2.74 4.04
C HIS A 141 9.95 -3.58 5.25
N ASP A 142 9.27 -3.46 6.40
CA ASP A 142 9.65 -4.22 7.59
C ASP A 142 9.16 -5.68 7.54
N ASN A 143 8.20 -5.99 6.69
CA ASN A 143 7.72 -7.35 6.48
C ASN A 143 8.75 -8.27 5.79
N CYS A 144 9.73 -7.72 5.06
CA CYS A 144 10.80 -8.50 4.44
C CYS A 144 12.17 -8.35 5.13
N VAL A 145 12.20 -7.92 6.39
CA VAL A 145 13.45 -7.83 7.15
C VAL A 145 13.85 -9.21 7.67
N ILE A 146 15.02 -9.70 7.20
CA ILE A 146 15.64 -10.95 7.65
C ILE A 146 17.00 -10.59 8.25
N ASN A 147 17.25 -11.04 9.49
CA ASN A 147 18.50 -10.76 10.21
C ASN A 147 18.87 -9.25 10.25
N GLY A 148 17.86 -8.39 10.43
CA GLY A 148 18.04 -6.94 10.53
C GLY A 148 18.30 -6.21 9.20
N LYS A 149 18.15 -6.89 8.06
CA LYS A 149 18.30 -6.31 6.72
C LYS A 149 17.09 -6.61 5.86
N LYS A 150 16.66 -5.65 5.03
CA LYS A 150 15.63 -5.88 4.02
C LYS A 150 16.15 -6.89 2.98
N ASP A 151 15.43 -7.98 2.81
CA ASP A 151 15.67 -8.96 1.76
C ASP A 151 14.50 -8.91 0.76
N HIS A 152 14.73 -8.26 -0.38
CA HIS A 152 13.71 -8.14 -1.42
C HIS A 152 13.28 -9.49 -2.01
N ASN A 153 14.12 -10.53 -1.95
CA ASN A 153 13.77 -11.86 -2.44
C ASN A 153 12.74 -12.55 -1.54
N ALA A 154 12.73 -12.21 -0.24
CA ALA A 154 11.73 -12.76 0.69
C ALA A 154 10.29 -12.40 0.29
N GLN A 155 10.06 -11.31 -0.44
CA GLN A 155 8.73 -10.90 -0.90
C GLN A 155 8.02 -12.04 -1.66
N TYR A 156 8.76 -12.78 -2.49
CA TYR A 156 8.21 -13.89 -3.26
C TYR A 156 7.61 -14.97 -2.34
N ASP A 157 8.41 -15.43 -1.39
CA ASP A 157 8.01 -16.50 -0.46
C ASP A 157 6.92 -16.03 0.51
N ILE A 158 6.95 -14.76 0.94
CA ILE A 158 5.93 -14.19 1.82
C ILE A 158 4.56 -14.24 1.16
N VAL A 159 4.44 -13.82 -0.11
CA VAL A 159 3.16 -13.91 -0.85
C VAL A 159 2.62 -15.35 -0.85
N LEU A 160 3.46 -16.32 -1.20
CA LEU A 160 3.04 -17.72 -1.27
C LEU A 160 2.65 -18.30 0.10
N ASN A 161 3.41 -17.97 1.14
CA ASN A 161 3.14 -18.41 2.51
C ASN A 161 1.81 -17.82 3.04
N VAL A 162 1.57 -16.53 2.83
CA VAL A 162 0.29 -15.90 3.21
C VAL A 162 -0.86 -16.55 2.47
N LEU A 163 -0.78 -16.73 1.15
CA LEU A 163 -1.83 -17.40 0.38
C LEU A 163 -2.10 -18.81 0.86
N HIS A 164 -1.05 -19.56 1.21
CA HIS A 164 -1.20 -20.91 1.74
C HIS A 164 -1.91 -20.93 3.10
N SER A 165 -1.53 -20.04 4.02
CA SER A 165 -2.18 -19.90 5.33
C SER A 165 -3.65 -19.51 5.20
N LEU A 166 -3.98 -18.56 4.33
CA LEU A 166 -5.34 -18.07 4.12
C LEU A 166 -6.31 -19.14 3.62
N LYS A 167 -5.82 -20.19 2.90
CA LYS A 167 -6.68 -21.31 2.46
C LYS A 167 -7.33 -22.07 3.62
N GLN A 168 -6.75 -22.01 4.80
CA GLN A 168 -7.27 -22.68 6.01
C GLN A 168 -8.19 -21.77 6.85
N GLN A 169 -8.32 -20.49 6.49
CA GLN A 169 -8.96 -19.47 7.31
C GLN A 169 -9.88 -18.57 6.46
N SER A 170 -11.08 -19.05 6.17
CA SER A 170 -12.01 -18.42 5.22
C SER A 170 -12.37 -16.96 5.53
N HIS A 171 -12.39 -16.55 6.82
CA HIS A 171 -12.67 -15.16 7.20
C HIS A 171 -11.46 -14.24 6.93
N LEU A 172 -10.22 -14.70 7.17
CA LEU A 172 -9.00 -13.96 6.82
C LEU A 172 -8.77 -13.93 5.31
N GLN A 173 -9.12 -15.00 4.60
CA GLN A 173 -9.11 -15.01 3.14
C GLN A 173 -10.04 -13.94 2.55
N LYS A 174 -11.19 -13.68 3.18
CA LYS A 174 -12.07 -12.59 2.77
C LYS A 174 -11.55 -11.21 3.15
N LEU A 175 -10.73 -11.10 4.19
CA LEU A 175 -10.14 -9.85 4.65
C LEU A 175 -8.99 -9.40 3.75
N VAL A 176 -8.06 -10.30 3.42
CA VAL A 176 -6.90 -9.98 2.59
C VAL A 176 -7.32 -9.88 1.13
N LYS A 177 -7.11 -8.71 0.52
CA LYS A 177 -7.55 -8.41 -0.86
C LYS A 177 -6.41 -8.43 -1.87
N GLY A 178 -5.17 -8.40 -1.40
CA GLY A 178 -4.01 -8.40 -2.29
C GLY A 178 -2.70 -8.11 -1.58
N PHE A 179 -1.68 -7.94 -2.39
CA PHE A 179 -0.31 -7.71 -1.95
C PHE A 179 0.25 -6.45 -2.59
N MET A 180 1.18 -5.82 -1.88
CA MET A 180 2.01 -4.75 -2.41
C MET A 180 3.46 -5.23 -2.44
N LEU A 181 4.12 -5.06 -3.58
CA LEU A 181 5.51 -5.48 -3.81
C LEU A 181 6.36 -4.30 -4.23
N GLU A 182 7.61 -4.30 -3.77
CA GLU A 182 8.67 -3.48 -4.35
C GLU A 182 9.27 -4.25 -5.54
N SER A 183 9.01 -3.76 -6.74
CA SER A 183 9.41 -4.41 -7.99
C SER A 183 9.90 -3.39 -8.99
N PHE A 184 10.98 -3.69 -9.71
CA PHE A 184 11.49 -2.85 -10.78
C PHE A 184 12.06 -3.70 -11.92
N ILE A 185 12.73 -3.08 -12.90
CA ILE A 185 13.25 -3.81 -14.07
C ILE A 185 14.40 -4.74 -13.65
N VAL A 186 15.38 -4.19 -12.91
CA VAL A 186 16.56 -4.91 -12.42
C VAL A 186 16.43 -5.19 -10.93
N GLU A 187 16.93 -6.33 -10.48
CA GLU A 187 16.88 -6.78 -9.09
C GLU A 187 17.79 -5.96 -8.17
N GLY A 188 17.31 -5.68 -6.95
CA GLY A 188 18.09 -5.02 -5.91
C GLY A 188 17.96 -3.52 -5.93
N ARG A 189 19.03 -2.84 -5.47
CA ARG A 189 19.13 -1.39 -5.44
C ARG A 189 20.59 -0.94 -5.60
N GLN A 190 20.77 0.32 -5.97
CA GLN A 190 22.04 1.02 -5.94
C GLN A 190 22.05 2.17 -4.94
N ASP A 191 23.23 2.55 -4.48
CA ASP A 191 23.42 3.70 -3.61
C ASP A 191 23.61 4.95 -4.48
N ALA A 192 22.58 5.81 -4.53
CA ALA A 192 22.59 7.00 -5.35
C ALA A 192 23.48 8.13 -4.78
N GLU A 193 23.75 8.11 -3.46
CA GLU A 193 24.54 9.16 -2.80
C GLU A 193 26.04 8.95 -2.99
N ASN A 194 26.47 7.68 -2.96
CA ASN A 194 27.89 7.32 -2.99
C ASN A 194 28.37 6.77 -4.35
N ASN A 195 27.46 6.61 -5.30
CA ASN A 195 27.80 6.13 -6.64
C ASN A 195 27.86 7.28 -7.65
N PRO A 196 29.06 7.63 -8.16
CA PRO A 196 29.22 8.71 -9.13
C PRO A 196 28.60 8.40 -10.50
N THR A 197 28.30 7.13 -10.76
CA THR A 197 27.71 6.68 -12.04
C THR A 197 26.52 5.78 -11.75
N LEU A 198 25.32 6.35 -11.86
CA LEU A 198 24.10 5.57 -11.66
C LEU A 198 23.83 4.64 -12.84
N ASP A 199 23.39 3.42 -12.52
CA ASP A 199 22.82 2.52 -13.51
C ASP A 199 21.37 2.95 -13.79
N LEU A 200 21.14 3.48 -14.99
CA LEU A 200 19.83 3.93 -15.46
C LEU A 200 19.04 2.83 -16.19
N SER A 201 19.53 1.60 -16.22
CA SER A 201 18.84 0.46 -16.87
C SER A 201 17.60 -0.05 -16.16
N GLY A 202 17.27 0.54 -15.00
CA GLY A 202 16.11 0.16 -14.20
C GLY A 202 16.46 -0.48 -12.86
N LEU A 203 17.61 -0.15 -12.30
CA LEU A 203 18.00 -0.50 -10.93
C LEU A 203 17.50 0.58 -9.95
N SER A 204 16.84 0.17 -8.88
CA SER A 204 16.26 1.08 -7.88
C SER A 204 17.33 1.92 -7.18
N ILE A 205 16.98 3.17 -6.87
CA ILE A 205 17.79 4.09 -6.03
C ILE A 205 17.21 4.28 -4.62
N THR A 206 16.11 3.60 -4.31
CA THR A 206 15.42 3.65 -3.02
C THR A 206 15.41 2.28 -2.36
N ASP A 207 14.27 1.63 -2.24
CA ASP A 207 14.17 0.30 -1.66
C ASP A 207 14.63 -0.80 -2.65
N PRO A 208 15.21 -1.90 -2.14
CA PRO A 208 15.62 -3.01 -2.99
C PRO A 208 14.39 -3.74 -3.55
N CYS A 209 14.38 -3.97 -4.86
CA CYS A 209 13.23 -4.48 -5.60
C CYS A 209 13.46 -5.90 -6.11
N LEU A 210 12.36 -6.65 -6.27
CA LEU A 210 12.33 -7.82 -7.15
C LEU A 210 12.59 -7.38 -8.60
N SER A 211 13.26 -8.23 -9.38
CA SER A 211 13.32 -8.00 -10.83
C SER A 211 11.94 -8.20 -11.48
N TRP A 212 11.75 -7.59 -12.65
CA TRP A 212 10.53 -7.81 -13.44
C TRP A 212 10.30 -9.30 -13.75
N VAL A 213 11.37 -10.05 -14.04
CA VAL A 213 11.28 -11.49 -14.33
C VAL A 213 10.67 -12.26 -13.15
N LYS A 214 11.20 -12.04 -11.94
CA LYS A 214 10.68 -12.68 -10.70
C LYS A 214 9.25 -12.23 -10.39
N THR A 215 8.95 -10.96 -10.62
CA THR A 215 7.60 -10.43 -10.40
C THR A 215 6.59 -11.08 -11.36
N ALA A 216 6.94 -11.19 -12.64
CA ALA A 216 6.06 -11.83 -13.62
C ALA A 216 5.85 -13.33 -13.32
N GLU A 217 6.89 -14.02 -12.85
CA GLU A 217 6.79 -15.40 -12.38
C GLU A 217 5.85 -15.51 -11.17
N LEU A 218 6.03 -14.64 -10.18
CA LEU A 218 5.18 -14.63 -8.98
C LEU A 218 3.71 -14.38 -9.34
N ILE A 219 3.41 -13.42 -10.22
CA ILE A 219 2.04 -13.15 -10.66
C ILE A 219 1.39 -14.39 -11.29
N LYS A 220 2.12 -15.12 -12.16
CA LYS A 220 1.64 -16.38 -12.75
C LYS A 220 1.39 -17.42 -11.68
N ARG A 221 2.34 -17.57 -10.74
CA ARG A 221 2.20 -18.54 -9.64
C ARG A 221 1.01 -18.22 -8.73
N VAL A 222 0.75 -16.95 -8.44
CA VAL A 222 -0.43 -16.52 -7.69
C VAL A 222 -1.71 -16.86 -8.44
N ALA A 223 -1.76 -16.60 -9.75
CA ALA A 223 -2.92 -16.93 -10.58
C ALA A 223 -3.24 -18.44 -10.60
N ASP A 224 -2.21 -19.30 -10.56
CA ASP A 224 -2.39 -20.74 -10.48
C ASP A 224 -2.91 -21.22 -9.10
N LEU A 225 -2.77 -20.39 -8.05
CA LEU A 225 -3.15 -20.72 -6.67
C LEU A 225 -4.56 -20.25 -6.29
N LEU A 226 -5.11 -19.27 -7.01
CA LEU A 226 -6.44 -18.69 -6.81
C LEU A 226 -7.51 -19.47 -7.56
#